data_bbd64a02e6c0195612494e7990fdcdd6
#
_entry.id   bbd64a02e6c0195612494e7990fdcdd6
#
_cell.length_a   1.000
_cell.length_b   1.000
_cell.length_c   1.000
_cell.angle_alpha   90.00
_cell.angle_beta   90.00
_cell.angle_gamma   90.00
#
_symmetry.space_group_name_H-M   'P 1'
#
loop_
_entity.id
_entity.type
_entity.pdbx_description
1 polymer ?
#
loop_
_entity_poly.entity_id
_entity_poly.type
_entity_poly.pdbx_seq_one_letter_code
_entity_poly.pdbx_strand_id
1 'polypeptide(L)'
;MIQEFEVPAYIAGTLPQLKREFTHRQHIYDAMQVLTDYTKRMALEHNFGEVKKCMSLVEKIYNKGNILVKNAVENIFIFAFSSIRMLCNIVEWRMVQSFMPSDLYALYLQQVIRSKD
;
A
#
# COMPACT_ATOMS: atom_id res chain seq x y z
N MET A 1 10.46 -9.02 -13.52
CA MET A 1 9.04 -8.89 -13.06
C MET A 1 8.91 -9.56 -11.70
N ILE A 2 8.28 -8.89 -10.76
CA ILE A 2 8.08 -9.45 -9.42
C ILE A 2 6.93 -10.45 -9.44
N GLN A 3 7.21 -11.68 -9.00
CA GLN A 3 6.20 -12.73 -8.86
C GLN A 3 5.53 -12.59 -7.49
N GLU A 4 4.30 -13.10 -7.39
CA GLU A 4 3.52 -12.99 -6.14
C GLU A 4 4.24 -13.60 -4.93
N PHE A 5 4.98 -14.68 -5.11
CA PHE A 5 5.70 -15.32 -3.99
C PHE A 5 6.94 -14.54 -3.55
N GLU A 6 7.40 -13.57 -4.35
CA GLU A 6 8.57 -12.75 -4.01
C GLU A 6 8.19 -11.51 -3.18
N VAL A 7 6.90 -11.15 -3.13
CA VAL A 7 6.46 -9.90 -2.49
C VAL A 7 6.79 -9.84 -1.00
N PRO A 8 6.57 -10.90 -0.20
CA PRO A 8 6.93 -10.85 1.23
C PRO A 8 8.40 -10.52 1.47
N ALA A 9 9.31 -11.12 0.72
CA ALA A 9 10.74 -10.84 0.83
C ALA A 9 11.06 -9.40 0.40
N TYR A 10 10.38 -8.93 -0.63
CA TYR A 10 10.56 -7.56 -1.13
C TYR A 10 10.14 -6.54 -0.06
N ILE A 11 9.01 -6.78 0.58
CA ILE A 11 8.52 -5.92 1.66
C ILE A 11 9.49 -5.97 2.85
N ALA A 12 9.89 -7.16 3.28
CA ALA A 12 10.79 -7.34 4.42
C ALA A 12 12.16 -6.71 4.17
N GLY A 13 12.62 -6.68 2.91
CA GLY A 13 13.87 -6.04 2.54
C GLY A 13 13.86 -4.53 2.76
N THR A 14 12.71 -3.89 2.54
CA THR A 14 12.54 -2.44 2.71
C THR A 14 12.08 -2.08 4.13
N LEU A 15 11.23 -2.93 4.71
CA LEU A 15 10.66 -2.75 6.05
C LEU A 15 11.00 -3.96 6.91
N PRO A 16 12.25 -4.06 7.41
CA PRO A 16 12.69 -5.24 8.17
C PRO A 16 11.84 -5.54 9.41
N GLN A 17 11.20 -4.51 9.97
CA GLN A 17 10.33 -4.65 11.14
C GLN A 17 9.10 -5.50 10.85
N LEU A 18 8.74 -5.69 9.58
CA LEU A 18 7.60 -6.53 9.19
C LEU A 18 7.98 -7.98 8.92
N LYS A 19 9.26 -8.32 8.97
CA LYS A 19 9.74 -9.67 8.62
C LYS A 19 9.02 -10.75 9.42
N ARG A 20 8.73 -10.51 10.69
CA ARG A 20 8.06 -11.47 11.57
C ARG A 20 6.62 -11.75 11.20
N GLU A 21 6.01 -10.85 10.43
CA GLU A 21 4.61 -10.95 10.03
C GLU A 21 4.43 -11.89 8.84
N PHE A 22 5.52 -12.30 8.19
CA PHE A 22 5.45 -13.13 6.99
C PHE A 22 5.80 -14.58 7.30
N THR A 23 5.01 -15.51 6.71
CA THR A 23 5.24 -16.95 6.78
C THR A 23 5.65 -17.47 5.41
N HIS A 24 6.17 -18.71 5.35
CA HIS A 24 6.71 -19.29 4.13
C HIS A 24 5.71 -19.41 2.97
N ARG A 25 4.45 -19.56 3.26
CA ARG A 25 3.41 -19.80 2.23
C ARG A 25 2.31 -18.78 2.27
N GLN A 26 2.66 -17.55 2.59
CA GLN A 26 1.67 -16.50 2.68
C GLN A 26 1.15 -16.13 1.30
N HIS A 27 -0.17 -16.08 1.17
CA HIS A 27 -0.82 -15.62 -0.06
C HIS A 27 -0.50 -14.14 -0.30
N ILE A 28 -0.43 -13.74 -1.58
CA ILE A 28 -0.11 -12.36 -1.93
C ILE A 28 -1.09 -11.35 -1.29
N TYR A 29 -2.36 -11.70 -1.16
CA TYR A 29 -3.35 -10.81 -0.53
C TYR A 29 -3.06 -10.64 0.95
N ASP A 30 -2.64 -11.71 1.64
CA ASP A 30 -2.26 -11.63 3.05
C ASP A 30 -1.01 -10.76 3.23
N ALA A 31 -0.03 -10.91 2.35
CA ALA A 31 1.19 -10.09 2.39
C ALA A 31 0.87 -8.63 2.15
N MET A 32 -0.01 -8.34 1.19
CA MET A 32 -0.41 -6.97 0.91
C MET A 32 -1.24 -6.40 2.07
N GLN A 33 -2.02 -7.23 2.76
CA GLN A 33 -2.78 -6.80 3.92
C GLN A 33 -1.85 -6.40 5.08
N VAL A 34 -0.75 -7.15 5.29
CA VAL A 34 0.25 -6.80 6.30
C VAL A 34 0.81 -5.40 6.02
N LEU A 35 1.21 -5.13 4.78
CA LEU A 35 1.73 -3.81 4.40
C LEU A 35 0.68 -2.71 4.55
N THR A 36 -0.56 -3.00 4.16
CA THR A 36 -1.67 -2.06 4.26
C THR A 36 -1.96 -1.70 5.72
N ASP A 37 -2.02 -2.72 6.58
CA ASP A 37 -2.28 -2.51 8.02
C ASP A 37 -1.17 -1.71 8.67
N TYR A 38 0.09 -1.97 8.30
CA TYR A 38 1.22 -1.20 8.79
C TYR A 38 1.11 0.27 8.35
N THR A 39 0.75 0.51 7.09
CA THR A 39 0.59 1.87 6.56
C THR A 39 -0.50 2.63 7.32
N LYS A 40 -1.63 1.97 7.58
CA LYS A 40 -2.72 2.56 8.37
C LYS A 40 -2.26 2.89 9.78
N ARG A 41 -1.51 1.99 10.42
CA ARG A 41 -0.99 2.21 11.76
C ARG A 41 -0.06 3.40 11.80
N MET A 42 0.81 3.54 10.80
CA MET A 42 1.72 4.68 10.73
C MET A 42 0.96 5.99 10.51
N ALA A 43 -0.10 5.98 9.71
CA ALA A 43 -0.95 7.15 9.54
C ALA A 43 -1.65 7.52 10.84
N LEU A 44 -2.16 6.53 11.56
CA LEU A 44 -2.81 6.74 12.87
C LEU A 44 -1.85 7.33 13.91
N GLU A 45 -0.58 6.93 13.87
CA GLU A 45 0.46 7.45 14.75
C GLU A 45 1.06 8.75 14.23
N HIS A 46 0.54 9.30 13.15
CA HIS A 46 1.02 10.53 12.51
C HIS A 46 2.48 10.42 12.02
N ASN A 47 2.94 9.20 11.73
CA ASN A 47 4.28 8.97 11.19
C ASN A 47 4.23 8.98 9.67
N PHE A 48 4.12 10.16 9.09
CA PHE A 48 3.92 10.31 7.64
C PHE A 48 5.19 10.07 6.83
N GLY A 49 6.35 10.13 7.44
CA GLY A 49 7.59 9.68 6.80
C GLY A 49 7.55 8.19 6.46
N GLU A 50 7.04 7.38 7.38
CA GLU A 50 6.86 5.94 7.13
C GLU A 50 5.72 5.68 6.14
N VAL A 51 4.65 6.45 6.17
CA VAL A 51 3.56 6.34 5.19
C VAL A 51 4.11 6.58 3.78
N LYS A 52 4.92 7.60 3.60
CA LYS A 52 5.57 7.90 2.33
C LYS A 52 6.45 6.73 1.86
N LYS A 53 7.23 6.16 2.78
CA LYS A 53 8.09 5.01 2.48
C LYS A 53 7.26 3.81 2.02
N CYS A 54 6.14 3.54 2.68
CA CYS A 54 5.23 2.47 2.30
C CYS A 54 4.65 2.70 0.90
N MET A 55 4.24 3.92 0.58
CA MET A 55 3.69 4.23 -0.73
C MET A 55 4.72 4.10 -1.85
N SER A 56 5.96 4.52 -1.60
CA SER A 56 7.04 4.34 -2.57
C SER A 56 7.32 2.86 -2.82
N LEU A 57 7.27 2.05 -1.76
CA LEU A 57 7.46 0.61 -1.87
C LEU A 57 6.34 -0.03 -2.69
N VAL A 58 5.09 0.35 -2.42
CA VAL A 58 3.93 -0.18 -3.15
C VAL A 58 4.01 0.20 -4.63
N GLU A 59 4.45 1.42 -4.95
CA GLU A 59 4.63 1.82 -6.35
C GLU A 59 5.63 0.91 -7.06
N LYS A 60 6.77 0.62 -6.43
CA LYS A 60 7.77 -0.29 -7.02
C LYS A 60 7.19 -1.68 -7.23
N ILE A 61 6.49 -2.19 -6.23
CA ILE A 61 5.87 -3.52 -6.31
C ILE A 61 4.84 -3.54 -7.45
N TYR A 62 4.02 -2.51 -7.56
CA TYR A 62 3.02 -2.41 -8.61
C TYR A 62 3.66 -2.37 -9.99
N ASN A 63 4.62 -1.49 -10.18
CA ASN A 63 5.22 -1.28 -11.50
C ASN A 63 6.02 -2.50 -11.98
N LYS A 64 6.62 -3.25 -11.06
CA LYS A 64 7.43 -4.43 -11.38
C LYS A 64 6.66 -5.73 -11.23
N GLY A 65 5.46 -5.69 -10.70
CA GLY A 65 4.69 -6.89 -10.40
C GLY A 65 4.02 -7.52 -11.61
N ASN A 66 3.78 -8.82 -11.53
CA ASN A 66 2.94 -9.50 -12.51
C ASN A 66 1.46 -9.14 -12.25
N ILE A 67 0.55 -9.71 -13.05
CA ILE A 67 -0.89 -9.36 -12.94
C ILE A 67 -1.47 -9.70 -11.56
N LEU A 68 -1.03 -10.79 -10.94
CA LEU A 68 -1.52 -11.18 -9.62
C LEU A 68 -1.08 -10.17 -8.56
N VAL A 69 0.16 -9.69 -8.66
CA VAL A 69 0.69 -8.66 -7.76
C VAL A 69 -0.08 -7.35 -7.94
N LYS A 70 -0.30 -6.94 -9.18
CA LYS A 70 -1.04 -5.71 -9.48
C LYS A 70 -2.46 -5.77 -8.94
N ASN A 71 -3.13 -6.92 -9.09
CA ASN A 71 -4.47 -7.10 -8.56
C ASN A 71 -4.50 -6.99 -7.03
N ALA A 72 -3.50 -7.53 -6.35
CA ALA A 72 -3.41 -7.44 -4.90
C ALA A 72 -3.25 -5.98 -4.45
N VAL A 73 -2.39 -5.21 -5.13
CA VAL A 73 -2.23 -3.78 -4.82
C VAL A 73 -3.55 -3.06 -4.98
N GLU A 74 -4.24 -3.25 -6.11
CA GLU A 74 -5.50 -2.56 -6.38
C GLU A 74 -6.60 -2.93 -5.40
N ASN A 75 -6.74 -4.22 -5.10
CA ASN A 75 -7.86 -4.72 -4.30
C ASN A 75 -7.65 -4.56 -2.80
N ILE A 76 -6.39 -4.50 -2.34
CA ILE A 76 -6.10 -4.40 -0.91
C ILE A 76 -5.57 -3.00 -0.55
N PHE A 77 -4.45 -2.59 -1.13
CA PHE A 77 -3.79 -1.35 -0.72
C PHE A 77 -4.55 -0.10 -1.19
N ILE A 78 -4.85 -0.03 -2.48
CA ILE A 78 -5.56 1.13 -3.03
C ILE A 78 -6.97 1.24 -2.43
N PHE A 79 -7.65 0.10 -2.29
CA PHE A 79 -8.97 0.07 -1.68
C PHE A 79 -8.96 0.66 -0.26
N ALA A 80 -7.85 0.51 0.47
CA ALA A 80 -7.73 1.00 1.84
C ALA A 80 -7.47 2.51 1.94
N PHE A 81 -7.19 3.21 0.83
CA PHE A 81 -6.87 4.64 0.87
C PHE A 81 -8.00 5.48 1.48
N SER A 82 -9.25 5.10 1.27
CA SER A 82 -10.38 5.79 1.89
C SER A 82 -10.31 5.72 3.42
N SER A 83 -9.90 4.57 3.95
CA SER A 83 -9.69 4.41 5.40
C SER A 83 -8.54 5.28 5.89
N ILE A 84 -7.44 5.34 5.14
CA ILE A 84 -6.29 6.19 5.49
C ILE A 84 -6.72 7.65 5.52
N ARG A 85 -7.53 8.08 4.54
CA ARG A 85 -8.07 9.44 4.49
C ARG A 85 -8.86 9.77 5.76
N MET A 86 -9.64 8.81 6.26
CA MET A 86 -10.45 9.01 7.46
C MET A 86 -9.61 9.15 8.73
N LEU A 87 -8.36 8.65 8.72
CA LEU A 87 -7.44 8.76 9.85
C LEU A 87 -6.69 10.08 9.86
N CYS A 88 -6.79 10.87 8.79
CA CYS A 88 -6.06 12.12 8.60
C CYS A 88 -6.99 13.32 8.71
N ASN A 89 -6.47 14.42 9.28
CA ASN A 89 -7.16 15.70 9.12
C ASN A 89 -6.88 16.23 7.69
N ILE A 90 -7.48 17.35 7.32
CA ILE A 90 -7.38 17.85 5.95
C ILE A 90 -5.94 18.24 5.58
N VAL A 91 -5.18 18.80 6.51
CA VAL A 91 -3.78 19.17 6.28
C VAL A 91 -2.94 17.93 6.05
N GLU A 92 -3.13 16.92 6.89
CA GLU A 92 -2.43 15.64 6.77
C GLU A 92 -2.76 14.93 5.47
N TRP A 93 -4.03 14.94 5.08
CA TRP A 93 -4.46 14.31 3.83
C TRP A 93 -3.83 15.01 2.61
N ARG A 94 -3.75 16.34 2.65
CA ARG A 94 -3.08 17.10 1.58
C ARG A 94 -1.60 16.74 1.50
N MET A 95 -0.96 16.54 2.66
CA MET A 95 0.43 16.11 2.71
C MET A 95 0.59 14.72 2.09
N VAL A 96 -0.29 13.78 2.44
CA VAL A 96 -0.28 12.44 1.86
C VAL A 96 -0.46 12.51 0.35
N GLN A 97 -1.39 13.32 -0.14
CA GLN A 97 -1.60 13.50 -1.57
C GLN A 97 -0.35 14.05 -2.26
N SER A 98 0.39 14.94 -1.59
CA SER A 98 1.56 15.58 -2.18
C SER A 98 2.71 14.60 -2.45
N PHE A 99 2.83 13.52 -1.65
CA PHE A 99 3.89 12.54 -1.85
C PHE A 99 3.36 11.20 -2.41
N MET A 100 2.07 11.10 -2.64
CA MET A 100 1.49 9.89 -3.21
C MET A 100 1.94 9.73 -4.67
N PRO A 101 2.51 8.58 -5.04
CA PRO A 101 2.89 8.36 -6.44
C PRO A 101 1.70 8.52 -7.37
N SER A 102 1.92 9.16 -8.51
CA SER A 102 0.84 9.49 -9.46
C SER A 102 0.09 8.27 -9.96
N ASP A 103 0.79 7.16 -10.18
CA ASP A 103 0.15 5.92 -10.64
C ASP A 103 -0.83 5.39 -9.60
N LEU A 104 -0.44 5.41 -8.32
CA LEU A 104 -1.32 4.96 -7.25
C LEU A 104 -2.50 5.92 -7.07
N TYR A 105 -2.25 7.21 -7.18
CA TYR A 105 -3.33 8.20 -7.06
C TYR A 105 -4.37 8.03 -8.17
N ALA A 106 -3.92 7.76 -9.38
CA ALA A 106 -4.82 7.50 -10.51
C ALA A 106 -5.70 6.27 -10.26
N LEU A 107 -5.12 5.19 -9.72
CA LEU A 107 -5.88 4.00 -9.37
C LEU A 107 -6.92 4.29 -8.29
N TYR A 108 -6.55 5.08 -7.28
CA TYR A 108 -7.45 5.46 -6.22
C TYR A 108 -8.64 6.27 -6.77
N LEU A 109 -8.38 7.24 -7.64
CA LEU A 109 -9.43 8.05 -8.26
C LEU A 109 -10.39 7.19 -9.07
N GLN A 110 -9.88 6.21 -9.82
CA GLN A 110 -10.73 5.30 -10.58
C GLN A 110 -11.66 4.52 -9.66
N GLN A 111 -11.17 4.04 -8.53
CA GLN A 111 -12.00 3.30 -7.57
C GLN A 111 -13.07 4.20 -6.94
N VAL A 112 -12.73 5.44 -6.59
CA VAL A 112 -13.67 6.38 -6.02
C VAL A 112 -14.80 6.69 -7.02
N ILE A 113 -14.45 6.90 -8.29
CA ILE A 113 -15.44 7.16 -9.34
C ILE A 113 -16.36 5.96 -9.52
N ARG A 114 -15.81 4.74 -9.56
CA ARG A 114 -16.63 3.52 -9.70
C ARG A 114 -17.59 3.33 -8.53
N SER A 115 -17.15 3.65 -7.31
CA SER A 115 -17.99 3.45 -6.13
C SER A 115 -19.16 4.41 -6.05
N LYS A 116 -19.16 5.49 -6.84
CA LYS A 116 -20.27 6.46 -6.91
C LYS A 116 -21.36 6.06 -7.91
N ASP A 117 -21.05 5.10 -8.75
CA ASP A 117 -21.99 4.60 -9.75
C ASP A 117 -22.85 3.48 -9.14
#